data_e136f199626e8194846ead29cda27a9c
#
_entry.id   e136f199626e8194846ead29cda27a9c
#
_cell.length_a   1.000
_cell.length_b   1.000
_cell.length_c   1.000
_cell.angle_alpha   90.00
_cell.angle_beta   90.00
_cell.angle_gamma   90.00
#
_symmetry.space_group_name_H-M   'P 1'
#
loop_
_entity.id
_entity.type
_entity.pdbx_description
1 polymer ?
#
loop_
_entity_poly.entity_id
_entity_poly.type
_entity_poly.pdbx_seq_one_letter_code
_entity_poly.pdbx_strand_id
1 'polypeptide(L)'
;TATTEIYTLSLHDALPTPGRRFVVNVVNDNLHKGAPYRPLVEKKTKSGGRNNNGRITTRHRGGGHKQRYRVIDFKRNKDGIQARVERIEYDPNRTAHIALLSYADGEKSYIIAPKGLEAGATVVSGVNSPIKVGNTLPLRNIPVGSTVHCVEMRPGKGAQIGRSAGAMVQLVAREGAHATLRLRSGEMRKVHIDCRATLGTVSNGEHSLRSLGKAGATRWRGVRPTVRGVAMNPVDHPHGGGEGRTSGGRHPVSPWGVQTKGKKTRKNKRTDGMIVRRRRSKK
;
A
#
# COMPACT_ATOMS: atom_id res chain seq x y z
N THR A 1 -2.01 7.23 24.09
CA THR A 1 -1.74 8.58 23.56
C THR A 1 -0.32 8.58 23.04
N ALA A 2 -0.17 8.37 21.72
CA ALA A 2 1.12 8.50 21.05
C ALA A 2 1.41 9.98 20.95
N THR A 3 2.34 10.45 21.75
CA THR A 3 2.85 11.83 21.71
C THR A 3 3.54 12.04 20.38
N THR A 4 3.02 12.94 19.58
CA THR A 4 3.71 13.44 18.39
C THR A 4 4.86 14.32 18.91
N GLU A 5 6.05 13.75 19.03
CA GLU A 5 7.25 14.52 19.34
C GLU A 5 7.53 15.47 18.17
N ILE A 6 7.21 16.73 18.38
CA ILE A 6 7.68 17.84 17.56
C ILE A 6 9.13 18.04 17.97
N TYR A 7 10.09 17.60 17.16
CA TYR A 7 11.51 17.88 17.41
C TYR A 7 11.74 19.38 17.38
N THR A 8 11.96 19.97 18.53
CA THR A 8 12.65 21.26 18.66
C THR A 8 14.08 21.06 18.20
N LEU A 9 14.42 21.66 17.06
CA LEU A 9 15.78 21.71 16.55
C LEU A 9 16.68 22.32 17.63
N SER A 10 17.79 21.64 17.97
CA SER A 10 18.79 22.23 18.84
C SER A 10 19.37 23.50 18.18
N LEU A 11 19.75 24.47 18.97
CA LEU A 11 20.33 25.75 18.51
C LEU A 11 21.62 25.60 17.68
N HIS A 12 22.19 24.39 17.57
CA HIS A 12 23.37 24.07 16.80
C HIS A 12 23.06 23.48 15.40
N ASP A 13 21.80 23.17 15.09
CA ASP A 13 21.44 22.74 13.75
C ASP A 13 21.35 23.96 12.83
N ALA A 14 22.06 23.91 11.70
CA ALA A 14 21.99 24.92 10.66
C ALA A 14 20.52 25.22 10.32
N LEU A 15 20.18 26.50 10.23
CA LEU A 15 18.82 26.96 9.88
C LEU A 15 18.26 26.12 8.70
N PRO A 16 17.04 25.57 8.83
CA PRO A 16 16.50 24.71 7.81
C PRO A 16 16.43 25.47 6.48
N THR A 17 17.09 24.93 5.47
CA THR A 17 17.00 25.46 4.09
C THR A 17 15.54 25.53 3.66
N PRO A 18 15.17 26.40 2.69
CA PRO A 18 13.80 26.51 2.22
C PRO A 18 13.17 25.16 1.85
N GLY A 19 13.96 24.21 1.35
CA GLY A 19 13.50 22.87 1.00
C GLY A 19 13.23 21.94 2.19
N ARG A 20 13.69 22.28 3.39
CA ARG A 20 13.46 21.48 4.61
C ARG A 20 12.41 22.06 5.55
N ARG A 21 12.02 23.33 5.39
CA ARG A 21 11.05 24.02 6.28
C ARG A 21 9.71 23.29 6.44
N PHE A 22 9.23 22.64 5.37
CA PHE A 22 7.91 21.98 5.35
C PHE A 22 8.02 20.45 5.30
N VAL A 23 9.20 19.89 5.57
CA VAL A 23 9.39 18.44 5.63
C VAL A 23 8.88 17.92 6.96
N VAL A 24 7.95 16.98 6.90
CA VAL A 24 7.49 16.22 8.06
C VAL A 24 7.82 14.75 7.82
N ASN A 25 8.61 14.16 8.69
CA ASN A 25 8.98 12.75 8.63
C ASN A 25 8.29 11.98 9.76
N VAL A 26 7.96 10.72 9.49
CA VAL A 26 7.58 9.76 10.52
C VAL A 26 8.87 9.08 11.00
N VAL A 27 9.13 9.13 12.28
CA VAL A 27 10.26 8.46 12.92
C VAL A 27 9.84 7.04 13.32
N ASN A 28 10.70 6.07 13.06
CA ASN A 28 10.46 4.67 13.40
C ASN A 28 11.78 4.09 13.92
N ASP A 29 11.96 4.11 15.23
CA ASP A 29 13.22 3.68 15.88
C ASP A 29 13.41 2.16 15.84
N ASN A 30 12.31 1.41 15.75
CA ASN A 30 12.30 -0.06 15.74
C ASN A 30 12.72 -0.67 14.40
N LEU A 31 13.04 0.15 13.38
CA LEU A 31 13.45 -0.36 12.09
C LEU A 31 14.94 -0.72 12.08
N HIS A 32 15.24 -1.88 11.51
CA HIS A 32 16.60 -2.30 11.25
C HIS A 32 17.30 -1.33 10.29
N LYS A 33 18.46 -0.80 10.71
CA LYS A 33 19.24 0.19 9.93
C LYS A 33 20.22 -0.46 8.94
N GLY A 34 20.41 -1.79 9.01
CA GLY A 34 21.34 -2.53 8.18
C GLY A 34 20.81 -2.89 6.78
N ALA A 35 21.61 -3.67 6.05
CA ALA A 35 21.27 -4.15 4.72
C ALA A 35 20.15 -5.19 4.77
N PRO A 36 19.29 -5.27 3.72
CA PRO A 36 18.28 -6.31 3.61
C PRO A 36 18.92 -7.69 3.41
N TYR A 37 18.17 -8.75 3.71
CA TYR A 37 18.61 -10.13 3.51
C TYR A 37 18.76 -10.42 2.01
N ARG A 38 20.02 -10.57 1.56
CA ARG A 38 20.39 -10.64 0.13
C ARG A 38 19.66 -11.72 -0.69
N PRO A 39 19.49 -12.96 -0.19
CA PRO A 39 18.82 -14.02 -0.95
C PRO A 39 17.38 -13.70 -1.36
N LEU A 40 16.69 -12.84 -0.60
CA LEU A 40 15.31 -12.40 -0.89
C LEU A 40 15.25 -11.04 -1.60
N VAL A 41 16.34 -10.59 -2.22
CA VAL A 41 16.40 -9.29 -2.91
C VAL A 41 16.69 -9.46 -4.38
N GLU A 42 15.79 -8.94 -5.21
CA GLU A 42 15.88 -8.97 -6.67
C GLU A 42 16.19 -7.59 -7.26
N LYS A 43 16.74 -7.59 -8.48
CA LYS A 43 16.93 -6.38 -9.27
C LYS A 43 15.57 -5.85 -9.73
N LYS A 44 15.28 -4.58 -9.46
CA LYS A 44 14.11 -3.89 -9.98
C LYS A 44 14.50 -3.00 -11.13
N THR A 45 14.12 -3.37 -12.36
CA THR A 45 14.28 -2.56 -13.56
C THR A 45 13.26 -1.43 -13.61
N LYS A 46 13.62 -0.30 -14.21
CA LYS A 46 12.74 0.86 -14.39
C LYS A 46 12.27 0.93 -15.83
N SER A 47 10.98 0.85 -16.06
CA SER A 47 10.39 1.00 -17.40
C SER A 47 10.17 2.47 -17.82
N GLY A 48 10.19 3.40 -16.86
CA GLY A 48 9.90 4.81 -17.13
C GLY A 48 8.47 5.08 -17.64
N GLY A 49 7.52 4.21 -17.32
CA GLY A 49 6.14 4.29 -17.80
C GLY A 49 5.94 3.78 -19.24
N ARG A 50 6.94 3.11 -19.81
CA ARG A 50 6.90 2.55 -21.17
C ARG A 50 6.45 1.08 -21.15
N ASN A 51 5.76 0.68 -22.21
CA ASN A 51 5.38 -0.70 -22.47
C ASN A 51 6.51 -1.48 -23.17
N ASN A 52 6.23 -2.72 -23.58
CA ASN A 52 7.15 -3.59 -24.34
C ASN A 52 7.58 -2.99 -25.69
N ASN A 53 6.73 -2.15 -26.31
CA ASN A 53 7.03 -1.46 -27.59
C ASN A 53 7.74 -0.10 -27.36
N GLY A 54 8.19 0.22 -26.16
CA GLY A 54 8.86 1.47 -25.83
C GLY A 54 7.96 2.70 -25.76
N ARG A 55 6.65 2.57 -25.98
CA ARG A 55 5.69 3.68 -25.96
C ARG A 55 5.25 4.01 -24.54
N ILE A 56 5.08 5.30 -24.23
CA ILE A 56 4.62 5.76 -22.91
C ILE A 56 3.13 5.43 -22.76
N THR A 57 2.81 4.47 -21.90
CA THR A 57 1.45 4.08 -21.53
C THR A 57 1.03 4.63 -20.18
N THR A 58 1.99 4.96 -19.32
CA THR A 58 1.74 5.58 -18.01
C THR A 58 2.56 6.85 -17.93
N ARG A 59 1.89 8.01 -18.04
CA ARG A 59 2.55 9.31 -18.01
C ARG A 59 3.07 9.65 -16.60
N HIS A 60 3.97 10.62 -16.52
CA HIS A 60 4.52 11.18 -15.30
C HIS A 60 5.25 10.15 -14.42
N ARG A 61 5.85 9.14 -15.02
CA ARG A 61 6.68 8.11 -14.37
C ARG A 61 8.09 8.12 -14.95
N GLY A 62 9.08 7.94 -14.09
CA GLY A 62 10.48 7.82 -14.49
C GLY A 62 11.43 8.56 -13.56
N GLY A 63 12.72 8.32 -13.75
CA GLY A 63 13.76 8.80 -12.83
C GLY A 63 13.64 8.14 -11.46
N GLY A 64 13.94 8.90 -10.42
CA GLY A 64 13.90 8.44 -9.04
C GLY A 64 15.09 7.58 -8.64
N HIS A 65 15.24 7.35 -7.34
CA HIS A 65 16.32 6.56 -6.78
C HIS A 65 16.26 5.09 -7.22
N LYS A 66 17.42 4.44 -7.40
CA LYS A 66 17.53 3.00 -7.67
C LYS A 66 16.94 2.20 -6.50
N GLN A 67 16.09 1.23 -6.80
CA GLN A 67 15.44 0.39 -5.80
C GLN A 67 15.72 -1.08 -6.10
N ARG A 68 15.83 -1.88 -5.04
CA ARG A 68 15.82 -3.34 -5.11
C ARG A 68 14.47 -3.84 -4.63
N TYR A 69 13.94 -4.88 -5.25
CA TYR A 69 12.69 -5.51 -4.84
C TYR A 69 12.97 -6.52 -3.72
N ARG A 70 12.07 -6.59 -2.72
CA ARG A 70 12.07 -7.63 -1.69
C ARG A 70 11.00 -8.62 -2.05
N VAL A 71 11.37 -9.88 -2.14
CA VAL A 71 10.42 -10.97 -2.37
C VAL A 71 9.62 -11.16 -1.08
N ILE A 72 8.32 -10.92 -1.17
CA ILE A 72 7.41 -11.01 -0.02
C ILE A 72 6.55 -12.26 -0.18
N ASP A 73 6.45 -13.04 0.87
CA ASP A 73 5.52 -14.16 0.94
C ASP A 73 4.09 -13.65 1.16
N PHE A 74 3.34 -13.59 0.07
CA PHE A 74 1.91 -13.24 0.10
C PHE A 74 0.99 -14.45 0.26
N LYS A 75 1.53 -15.67 0.14
CA LYS A 75 0.72 -16.89 0.21
C LYS A 75 0.63 -17.45 1.63
N ARG A 76 1.73 -17.34 2.39
CA ARG A 76 1.80 -17.85 3.75
C ARG A 76 1.36 -19.30 3.85
N ASN A 77 1.85 -20.15 2.96
CA ASN A 77 1.45 -21.54 2.80
C ASN A 77 2.29 -22.55 3.62
N LYS A 78 3.23 -22.09 4.44
CA LYS A 78 3.93 -22.91 5.44
C LYS A 78 3.05 -23.08 6.68
N ASP A 79 2.16 -24.06 6.65
CA ASP A 79 1.19 -24.29 7.70
C ASP A 79 1.83 -25.07 8.87
N GLY A 80 1.48 -24.70 10.11
CA GLY A 80 1.91 -25.37 11.33
C GLY A 80 3.35 -25.10 11.76
N ILE A 81 4.20 -24.54 10.90
CA ILE A 81 5.61 -24.27 11.21
C ILE A 81 5.72 -22.88 11.83
N GLN A 82 6.29 -22.82 13.04
CA GLN A 82 6.54 -21.57 13.72
C GLN A 82 7.69 -20.81 13.05
N ALA A 83 7.49 -19.50 12.89
CA ALA A 83 8.52 -18.59 12.45
C ALA A 83 8.76 -17.49 13.50
N ARG A 84 10.02 -17.22 13.80
CA ARG A 84 10.43 -16.11 14.67
C ARG A 84 10.66 -14.86 13.82
N VAL A 85 10.16 -13.72 14.28
CA VAL A 85 10.49 -12.42 13.70
C VAL A 85 11.92 -12.05 14.07
N GLU A 86 12.81 -12.01 13.08
CA GLU A 86 14.22 -11.67 13.28
C GLU A 86 14.37 -10.15 13.43
N ARG A 87 13.76 -9.39 12.54
CA ARG A 87 13.79 -7.93 12.53
C ARG A 87 12.71 -7.32 11.64
N ILE A 88 12.44 -6.03 11.83
CA ILE A 88 11.53 -5.24 10.97
C ILE A 88 12.38 -4.30 10.10
N GLU A 89 12.07 -4.25 8.79
CA GLU A 89 12.84 -3.49 7.81
C GLU A 89 11.98 -2.48 7.05
N TYR A 90 12.64 -1.42 6.59
CA TYR A 90 12.09 -0.49 5.61
C TYR A 90 12.13 -1.10 4.20
N ASP A 91 11.02 -1.00 3.45
CA ASP A 91 10.98 -1.37 2.04
C ASP A 91 10.66 -0.15 1.16
N PRO A 92 11.56 0.24 0.23
CA PRO A 92 11.33 1.37 -0.68
C PRO A 92 10.24 1.11 -1.74
N ASN A 93 9.74 -0.13 -1.87
CA ASN A 93 8.76 -0.52 -2.88
C ASN A 93 7.32 -0.38 -2.38
N ARG A 94 7.12 -0.27 -1.08
CA ARG A 94 5.81 -0.19 -0.45
C ARG A 94 5.78 0.81 0.69
N THR A 95 4.61 1.17 1.14
CA THR A 95 4.41 2.12 2.25
C THR A 95 4.46 1.44 3.60
N ALA A 96 4.15 0.15 3.68
CA ALA A 96 4.21 -0.67 4.89
C ALA A 96 5.64 -1.12 5.18
N HIS A 97 5.97 -1.37 6.45
CA HIS A 97 7.20 -2.07 6.83
C HIS A 97 7.06 -3.56 6.55
N ILE A 98 8.20 -4.23 6.45
CA ILE A 98 8.30 -5.68 6.26
C ILE A 98 9.01 -6.32 7.44
N ALA A 99 8.65 -7.55 7.78
CA ALA A 99 9.31 -8.34 8.80
C ALA A 99 10.05 -9.51 8.15
N LEU A 100 11.30 -9.72 8.53
CA LEU A 100 12.06 -10.90 8.18
C LEU A 100 11.73 -12.00 9.18
N LEU A 101 11.24 -13.11 8.68
CA LEU A 101 10.94 -14.33 9.45
C LEU A 101 12.06 -15.35 9.27
N SER A 102 12.38 -16.05 10.35
CA SER A 102 13.19 -17.27 10.36
C SER A 102 12.31 -18.40 10.83
N TYR A 103 12.09 -19.38 9.97
CA TYR A 103 11.33 -20.59 10.30
C TYR A 103 12.19 -21.59 11.05
N ALA A 104 11.54 -22.52 11.76
CA ALA A 104 12.23 -23.57 12.51
C ALA A 104 13.07 -24.50 11.61
N ASP A 105 12.72 -24.62 10.33
CA ASP A 105 13.45 -25.37 9.31
C ASP A 105 14.63 -24.61 8.67
N GLY A 106 14.94 -23.39 9.18
CA GLY A 106 16.03 -22.54 8.69
C GLY A 106 15.68 -21.67 7.48
N GLU A 107 14.54 -21.86 6.84
CA GLU A 107 14.12 -20.98 5.73
C GLU A 107 13.78 -19.58 6.24
N LYS A 108 14.13 -18.57 5.45
CA LYS A 108 13.78 -17.17 5.74
C LYS A 108 12.81 -16.63 4.70
N SER A 109 11.83 -15.83 5.14
CA SER A 109 10.91 -15.13 4.25
C SER A 109 10.57 -13.73 4.76
N TYR A 110 10.18 -12.84 3.84
CA TYR A 110 9.63 -11.55 4.20
C TYR A 110 8.11 -11.59 4.21
N ILE A 111 7.51 -10.95 5.20
CA ILE A 111 6.07 -10.69 5.26
C ILE A 111 5.80 -9.19 5.41
N ILE A 112 4.58 -8.74 5.12
CA ILE A 112 4.14 -7.40 5.52
C ILE A 112 3.99 -7.39 7.04
N ALA A 113 4.70 -6.47 7.71
CA ALA A 113 4.65 -6.35 9.15
C ALA A 113 3.30 -5.77 9.60
N PRO A 114 2.55 -6.42 10.48
CA PRO A 114 1.41 -5.81 11.15
C PRO A 114 1.85 -4.78 12.20
N LYS A 115 0.92 -3.90 12.61
CA LYS A 115 1.13 -2.97 13.70
C LYS A 115 1.28 -3.74 15.02
N GLY A 116 2.29 -3.39 15.82
CA GLY A 116 2.56 -4.02 17.11
C GLY A 116 3.32 -5.35 17.02
N LEU A 117 3.79 -5.74 15.84
CA LEU A 117 4.72 -6.87 15.72
C LEU A 117 6.14 -6.39 16.03
N GLU A 118 6.83 -7.11 16.91
CA GLU A 118 8.19 -6.79 17.36
C GLU A 118 9.18 -7.91 16.98
N ALA A 119 10.46 -7.59 17.00
CA ALA A 119 11.52 -8.59 16.85
C ALA A 119 11.45 -9.59 18.01
N GLY A 120 11.68 -10.86 17.73
CA GLY A 120 11.55 -11.95 18.71
C GLY A 120 10.17 -12.59 18.81
N ALA A 121 9.11 -11.90 18.33
CA ALA A 121 7.75 -12.46 18.31
C ALA A 121 7.67 -13.69 17.39
N THR A 122 6.77 -14.62 17.72
CA THR A 122 6.50 -15.81 16.90
C THR A 122 5.22 -15.62 16.10
N VAL A 123 5.23 -16.05 14.85
CA VAL A 123 4.08 -16.06 13.96
C VAL A 123 3.91 -17.45 13.33
N VAL A 124 2.66 -17.83 13.13
CA VAL A 124 2.27 -19.14 12.56
C VAL A 124 1.23 -18.93 11.49
N SER A 125 1.21 -19.80 10.50
CA SER A 125 0.17 -19.87 9.48
C SER A 125 -0.56 -21.19 9.55
N GLY A 126 -1.82 -21.25 9.13
CA GLY A 126 -2.60 -22.48 9.02
C GLY A 126 -3.92 -22.43 9.78
N VAL A 127 -4.70 -23.50 9.63
CA VAL A 127 -6.07 -23.61 10.17
C VAL A 127 -6.09 -23.54 11.70
N ASN A 128 -5.12 -24.16 12.34
CA ASN A 128 -5.03 -24.29 13.81
C ASN A 128 -4.16 -23.20 14.46
N SER A 129 -3.80 -22.15 13.70
CA SER A 129 -3.01 -21.06 14.24
C SER A 129 -3.77 -20.29 15.33
N PRO A 130 -3.13 -19.87 16.42
CA PRO A 130 -3.79 -19.06 17.46
C PRO A 130 -4.20 -17.69 16.91
N ILE A 131 -5.25 -17.09 17.52
CA ILE A 131 -5.77 -15.78 17.16
C ILE A 131 -4.86 -14.68 17.72
N LYS A 132 -3.68 -14.50 17.10
CA LYS A 132 -2.68 -13.50 17.49
C LYS A 132 -2.30 -12.64 16.28
N VAL A 133 -1.90 -11.39 16.52
CA VAL A 133 -1.45 -10.46 15.48
C VAL A 133 -0.26 -11.05 14.72
N GLY A 134 -0.33 -11.02 13.39
CA GLY A 134 0.69 -11.59 12.50
C GLY A 134 0.43 -13.02 12.04
N ASN A 135 -0.44 -13.76 12.71
CA ASN A 135 -0.84 -15.09 12.31
C ASN A 135 -1.79 -15.06 11.11
N THR A 136 -1.67 -16.05 10.24
CA THR A 136 -2.47 -16.14 9.01
C THR A 136 -3.34 -17.38 9.06
N LEU A 137 -4.66 -17.17 8.88
CA LEU A 137 -5.67 -18.22 8.92
C LEU A 137 -6.64 -18.08 7.73
N PRO A 138 -7.33 -19.16 7.36
CA PRO A 138 -8.54 -19.08 6.54
C PRO A 138 -9.62 -18.25 7.26
N LEU A 139 -10.43 -17.48 6.51
CA LEU A 139 -11.48 -16.62 7.08
C LEU A 139 -12.52 -17.40 7.88
N ARG A 140 -12.70 -18.70 7.59
CA ARG A 140 -13.59 -19.59 8.38
C ARG A 140 -13.17 -19.70 9.85
N ASN A 141 -11.87 -19.61 10.13
CA ASN A 141 -11.30 -19.79 11.46
C ASN A 141 -11.06 -18.46 12.20
N ILE A 142 -11.33 -17.32 11.55
CA ILE A 142 -11.16 -15.99 12.15
C ILE A 142 -12.49 -15.55 12.78
N PRO A 143 -12.55 -15.11 14.03
CA PRO A 143 -13.76 -14.59 14.66
C PRO A 143 -14.35 -13.40 13.90
N VAL A 144 -15.68 -13.35 13.82
CA VAL A 144 -16.40 -12.18 13.26
C VAL A 144 -16.08 -10.95 14.10
N GLY A 145 -16.00 -9.78 13.46
CA GLY A 145 -15.59 -8.54 14.10
C GLY A 145 -14.07 -8.29 14.07
N SER A 146 -13.26 -9.34 13.85
CA SER A 146 -11.80 -9.22 13.82
C SER A 146 -11.32 -8.30 12.71
N THR A 147 -10.22 -7.59 13.02
CA THR A 147 -9.48 -6.79 12.04
C THR A 147 -8.38 -7.64 11.41
N VAL A 148 -8.35 -7.66 10.08
CA VAL A 148 -7.40 -8.42 9.28
C VAL A 148 -6.75 -7.56 8.20
N HIS A 149 -5.66 -8.05 7.65
CA HIS A 149 -4.97 -7.46 6.49
C HIS A 149 -4.44 -8.56 5.58
N CYS A 150 -3.81 -8.23 4.48
CA CYS A 150 -3.26 -9.21 3.53
C CYS A 150 -4.26 -10.32 3.16
N VAL A 151 -5.48 -9.92 2.78
CA VAL A 151 -6.56 -10.86 2.48
C VAL A 151 -6.47 -11.33 1.03
N GLU A 152 -6.67 -12.62 0.82
CA GLU A 152 -6.81 -13.21 -0.51
C GLU A 152 -8.17 -12.87 -1.12
N MET A 153 -8.24 -12.86 -2.45
CA MET A 153 -9.48 -12.76 -3.21
C MET A 153 -9.96 -14.10 -3.76
N ARG A 154 -9.05 -15.06 -3.86
CA ARG A 154 -9.29 -16.46 -4.23
C ARG A 154 -8.36 -17.32 -3.39
N PRO A 155 -8.81 -18.46 -2.90
CA PRO A 155 -7.97 -19.36 -2.11
C PRO A 155 -6.66 -19.71 -2.85
N GLY A 156 -5.54 -19.65 -2.14
CA GLY A 156 -4.21 -20.00 -2.65
C GLY A 156 -3.57 -19.00 -3.63
N LYS A 157 -4.27 -17.92 -4.02
CA LYS A 157 -3.71 -16.92 -4.93
C LYS A 157 -2.69 -15.99 -4.27
N GLY A 158 -2.73 -15.90 -2.96
CA GLY A 158 -1.94 -14.95 -2.17
C GLY A 158 -2.66 -13.63 -1.92
N ALA A 159 -2.19 -12.89 -0.93
CA ALA A 159 -2.79 -11.68 -0.44
C ALA A 159 -2.88 -10.58 -1.50
N GLN A 160 -4.05 -9.96 -1.64
CA GLN A 160 -4.33 -8.88 -2.61
C GLN A 160 -4.94 -7.64 -1.96
N ILE A 161 -5.71 -7.77 -0.90
CA ILE A 161 -6.42 -6.69 -0.22
C ILE A 161 -5.71 -6.35 1.09
N GLY A 162 -5.69 -5.06 1.48
CA GLY A 162 -5.16 -4.64 2.78
C GLY A 162 -3.64 -4.75 2.93
N ARG A 163 -2.84 -4.31 1.94
CA ARG A 163 -1.38 -4.42 1.95
C ARG A 163 -0.63 -3.11 2.18
N SER A 164 -1.30 -1.99 2.07
CA SER A 164 -0.69 -0.66 2.23
C SER A 164 -0.57 -0.27 3.71
N ALA A 165 0.31 0.66 4.03
CA ALA A 165 0.48 1.22 5.38
C ALA A 165 -0.86 1.60 6.03
N GLY A 166 -1.06 1.18 7.27
CA GLY A 166 -2.28 1.43 8.04
C GLY A 166 -3.57 0.87 7.42
N ALA A 167 -3.46 -0.04 6.43
CA ALA A 167 -4.64 -0.69 5.88
C ALA A 167 -5.21 -1.70 6.86
N MET A 168 -6.53 -1.70 6.94
CA MET A 168 -7.30 -2.66 7.74
C MET A 168 -8.53 -3.09 6.96
N VAL A 169 -8.95 -4.31 7.20
CA VAL A 169 -10.16 -4.93 6.68
C VAL A 169 -10.88 -5.57 7.87
N GLN A 170 -12.18 -5.34 8.01
CA GLN A 170 -12.96 -5.95 9.07
C GLN A 170 -13.76 -7.13 8.51
N LEU A 171 -13.69 -8.27 9.19
CA LEU A 171 -14.58 -9.40 8.93
C LEU A 171 -15.93 -9.12 9.59
N VAL A 172 -16.97 -8.89 8.79
CA VAL A 172 -18.29 -8.47 9.28
C VAL A 172 -19.21 -9.67 9.51
N ALA A 173 -19.22 -10.61 8.59
CA ALA A 173 -20.08 -11.79 8.65
C ALA A 173 -19.47 -12.97 7.90
N ARG A 174 -19.95 -14.17 8.21
CA ARG A 174 -19.66 -15.40 7.47
C ARG A 174 -20.99 -16.10 7.18
N GLU A 175 -21.27 -16.35 5.92
CA GLU A 175 -22.53 -16.94 5.46
C GLU A 175 -22.25 -17.96 4.35
N GLY A 176 -22.54 -19.21 4.62
CA GLY A 176 -22.29 -20.31 3.69
C GLY A 176 -20.81 -20.34 3.22
N ALA A 177 -20.60 -20.33 1.92
CA ALA A 177 -19.27 -20.38 1.31
C ALA A 177 -18.54 -19.00 1.26
N HIS A 178 -19.12 -17.94 1.80
CA HIS A 178 -18.58 -16.59 1.69
C HIS A 178 -18.42 -15.89 3.03
N ALA A 179 -17.39 -15.05 3.09
CA ALA A 179 -17.16 -14.10 4.17
C ALA A 179 -17.35 -12.67 3.65
N THR A 180 -18.08 -11.85 4.39
CA THR A 180 -18.33 -10.44 4.07
C THR A 180 -17.29 -9.57 4.76
N LEU A 181 -16.53 -8.84 3.96
CA LEU A 181 -15.45 -7.97 4.42
C LEU A 181 -15.82 -6.50 4.22
N ARG A 182 -15.55 -5.69 5.23
CA ARG A 182 -15.62 -4.23 5.16
C ARG A 182 -14.22 -3.66 4.92
N LEU A 183 -14.01 -3.05 3.77
CA LEU A 183 -12.75 -2.45 3.39
C LEU A 183 -12.60 -1.04 3.99
N ARG A 184 -11.36 -0.53 4.06
CA ARG A 184 -11.06 0.85 4.52
C ARG A 184 -11.85 1.93 3.76
N SER A 185 -12.20 1.69 2.50
CA SER A 185 -13.03 2.59 1.68
C SER A 185 -14.51 2.62 2.08
N GLY A 186 -14.95 1.73 2.98
CA GLY A 186 -16.35 1.51 3.33
C GLY A 186 -17.09 0.55 2.38
N GLU A 187 -16.45 0.05 1.32
CA GLU A 187 -17.00 -1.00 0.47
C GLU A 187 -17.16 -2.29 1.26
N MET A 188 -18.30 -2.93 1.15
CA MET A 188 -18.55 -4.26 1.67
C MET A 188 -18.52 -5.28 0.53
N ARG A 189 -17.69 -6.30 0.68
CA ARG A 189 -17.41 -7.28 -0.38
C ARG A 189 -17.39 -8.70 0.16
N LYS A 190 -17.97 -9.61 -0.60
CA LYS A 190 -17.87 -11.05 -0.36
C LYS A 190 -16.59 -11.63 -0.94
N VAL A 191 -15.98 -12.54 -0.21
CA VAL A 191 -14.84 -13.37 -0.65
C VAL A 191 -15.10 -14.81 -0.19
N HIS A 192 -14.44 -15.79 -0.81
CA HIS A 192 -14.59 -17.18 -0.40
C HIS A 192 -14.06 -17.39 1.02
N ILE A 193 -14.73 -18.21 1.81
CA ILE A 193 -14.44 -18.44 3.23
C ILE A 193 -13.07 -19.09 3.46
N ASP A 194 -12.55 -19.82 2.47
CA ASP A 194 -11.20 -20.42 2.51
C ASP A 194 -10.07 -19.46 2.14
N CYS A 195 -10.40 -18.23 1.73
CA CYS A 195 -9.38 -17.20 1.54
C CYS A 195 -8.64 -16.93 2.84
N ARG A 196 -7.31 -16.88 2.76
CA ARG A 196 -6.47 -16.58 3.92
C ARG A 196 -6.42 -15.07 4.18
N ALA A 197 -6.29 -14.74 5.46
CA ALA A 197 -6.06 -13.38 5.93
C ALA A 197 -5.12 -13.38 7.13
N THR A 198 -4.36 -12.31 7.29
CA THR A 198 -3.47 -12.12 8.45
C THR A 198 -4.15 -11.23 9.47
N LEU A 199 -4.08 -11.61 10.74
CA LEU A 199 -4.69 -10.88 11.86
C LEU A 199 -3.95 -9.57 12.15
N GLY A 200 -4.72 -8.53 12.50
CA GLY A 200 -4.23 -7.19 12.83
C GLY A 200 -4.29 -6.20 11.67
N THR A 201 -3.78 -5.00 11.91
CA THR A 201 -3.67 -3.91 10.94
C THR A 201 -2.25 -3.83 10.39
N VAL A 202 -2.07 -3.27 9.19
CA VAL A 202 -0.73 -3.06 8.62
C VAL A 202 0.02 -1.97 9.39
N SER A 203 1.32 -2.13 9.56
CA SER A 203 2.24 -1.17 10.18
C SER A 203 2.29 0.18 9.45
N ASN A 204 3.03 1.13 10.03
CA ASN A 204 3.28 2.47 9.47
C ASN A 204 2.01 3.26 9.15
N GLY A 205 1.01 3.22 10.04
CA GLY A 205 -0.28 3.89 9.84
C GLY A 205 -0.17 5.41 9.62
N GLU A 206 0.87 6.02 10.15
CA GLU A 206 1.16 7.46 10.08
C GLU A 206 1.83 7.90 8.77
N HIS A 207 2.10 6.96 7.87
CA HIS A 207 2.75 7.26 6.58
C HIS A 207 2.07 8.40 5.80
N SER A 208 0.76 8.56 5.92
CA SER A 208 0.00 9.62 5.24
C SER A 208 0.20 11.01 5.83
N LEU A 209 0.72 11.12 7.06
CA LEU A 209 0.97 12.38 7.76
C LEU A 209 2.27 13.07 7.31
N ARG A 210 3.14 12.34 6.61
CA ARG A 210 4.42 12.89 6.15
C ARG A 210 4.23 13.90 5.04
N SER A 211 5.00 14.99 5.10
CA SER A 211 5.11 16.01 4.05
C SER A 211 6.48 15.94 3.40
N LEU A 212 6.53 16.01 2.07
CA LEU A 212 7.79 15.96 1.31
C LEU A 212 8.54 17.29 1.29
N GLY A 213 7.85 18.39 1.59
CA GLY A 213 8.40 19.74 1.68
C GLY A 213 8.88 20.37 0.37
N LYS A 214 9.33 19.58 -0.62
CA LYS A 214 9.85 20.10 -1.89
C LYS A 214 9.52 19.20 -3.09
N ALA A 215 9.46 19.81 -4.28
CA ALA A 215 9.21 19.10 -5.54
C ALA A 215 10.28 18.06 -5.87
N GLY A 216 11.55 18.32 -5.55
CA GLY A 216 12.64 17.39 -5.76
C GLY A 216 12.46 16.06 -5.01
N ALA A 217 11.85 16.07 -3.82
CA ALA A 217 11.56 14.84 -3.08
C ALA A 217 10.54 13.94 -3.80
N THR A 218 9.59 14.54 -4.53
CA THR A 218 8.68 13.81 -5.41
C THR A 218 9.42 13.22 -6.62
N ARG A 219 10.37 13.98 -7.19
CA ARG A 219 11.24 13.51 -8.29
C ARG A 219 12.07 12.29 -7.88
N TRP A 220 12.65 12.29 -6.67
CA TRP A 220 13.39 11.15 -6.12
C TRP A 220 12.56 9.87 -6.04
N ARG A 221 11.25 9.98 -5.95
CA ARG A 221 10.31 8.85 -5.95
C ARG A 221 9.89 8.37 -7.34
N GLY A 222 10.42 8.99 -8.39
CA GLY A 222 10.11 8.63 -9.78
C GLY A 222 8.82 9.24 -10.31
N VAL A 223 8.28 10.26 -9.64
CA VAL A 223 7.14 11.03 -10.14
C VAL A 223 7.65 12.24 -10.89
N ARG A 224 7.32 12.32 -12.17
CA ARG A 224 7.68 13.46 -13.04
C ARG A 224 6.66 14.60 -12.90
N PRO A 225 7.02 15.85 -13.23
CA PRO A 225 6.11 16.99 -13.20
C PRO A 225 4.86 16.74 -14.06
N THR A 226 3.75 17.31 -13.62
CA THR A 226 2.48 17.27 -14.35
C THR A 226 2.08 18.70 -14.71
N VAL A 227 1.79 18.92 -15.98
CA VAL A 227 1.24 20.18 -16.49
C VAL A 227 -0.28 20.09 -16.49
N ARG A 228 -0.96 21.15 -16.05
CA ARG A 228 -2.43 21.21 -16.06
C ARG A 228 -2.94 21.34 -17.51
N GLY A 229 -4.05 20.68 -17.84
CA GLY A 229 -4.63 20.72 -19.18
C GLY A 229 -4.97 22.14 -19.68
N VAL A 230 -5.37 23.03 -18.76
CA VAL A 230 -5.65 24.46 -19.08
C VAL A 230 -4.41 25.27 -19.47
N ALA A 231 -3.21 24.78 -19.19
CA ALA A 231 -1.95 25.41 -19.56
C ALA A 231 -1.33 24.80 -20.84
N MET A 232 -2.08 23.97 -21.53
CA MET A 232 -1.70 23.32 -22.78
C MET A 232 -2.39 23.99 -23.96
N ASN A 233 -1.93 23.67 -25.17
CA ASN A 233 -2.60 24.08 -26.39
C ASN A 233 -3.86 23.22 -26.65
N PRO A 234 -4.81 23.72 -27.49
CA PRO A 234 -6.06 22.98 -27.82
C PRO A 234 -5.81 21.57 -28.38
N VAL A 235 -4.73 21.39 -29.14
CA VAL A 235 -4.33 20.10 -29.71
C VAL A 235 -3.93 19.06 -28.65
N ASP A 236 -3.39 19.53 -27.54
CA ASP A 236 -2.83 18.65 -26.50
C ASP A 236 -3.86 18.24 -25.42
N HIS A 237 -4.85 19.10 -25.17
CA HIS A 237 -5.85 18.87 -24.15
C HIS A 237 -7.18 19.56 -24.44
N PRO A 238 -8.34 18.93 -24.17
CA PRO A 238 -9.66 19.55 -24.35
C PRO A 238 -9.91 20.82 -23.53
N HIS A 239 -9.08 21.12 -22.53
CA HIS A 239 -9.10 22.35 -21.74
C HIS A 239 -8.03 23.36 -22.19
N GLY A 240 -7.29 23.07 -23.26
CA GLY A 240 -6.24 23.90 -23.77
C GLY A 240 -6.76 25.12 -24.54
N GLY A 241 -5.89 26.10 -24.73
CA GLY A 241 -6.17 27.34 -25.45
C GLY A 241 -6.63 28.49 -24.57
N GLY A 242 -6.99 29.60 -25.23
CA GLY A 242 -7.40 30.86 -24.62
C GLY A 242 -6.25 31.82 -24.37
N GLU A 243 -6.57 33.07 -24.02
CA GLU A 243 -5.63 34.13 -23.69
C GLU A 243 -5.44 34.26 -22.18
N GLY A 244 -4.19 34.26 -21.71
CA GLY A 244 -3.84 34.45 -20.31
C GLY A 244 -4.39 33.36 -19.37
N ARG A 245 -5.02 33.76 -18.25
CA ARG A 245 -5.64 32.86 -17.30
C ARG A 245 -7.05 32.48 -17.73
N THR A 246 -7.18 31.47 -18.56
CA THR A 246 -8.49 30.94 -18.94
C THR A 246 -8.97 29.84 -17.97
N SER A 247 -10.28 29.72 -17.82
CA SER A 247 -10.93 28.60 -17.13
C SER A 247 -11.00 27.37 -18.05
N GLY A 248 -11.39 26.20 -17.51
CA GLY A 248 -11.52 24.98 -18.31
C GLY A 248 -12.62 25.02 -19.37
N GLY A 249 -13.53 26.00 -19.32
CA GLY A 249 -14.59 26.25 -20.29
C GLY A 249 -15.64 25.14 -20.46
N ARG A 250 -15.50 24.02 -19.79
CA ARG A 250 -16.34 22.83 -19.90
C ARG A 250 -16.24 21.94 -18.68
N HIS A 251 -17.07 20.89 -18.62
CA HIS A 251 -16.98 19.87 -17.59
C HIS A 251 -15.57 19.25 -17.54
N PRO A 252 -14.97 19.04 -16.35
CA PRO A 252 -13.61 18.51 -16.26
C PRO A 252 -13.45 17.14 -16.92
N VAL A 253 -12.53 17.08 -17.89
CA VAL A 253 -12.24 15.87 -18.66
C VAL A 253 -10.75 15.53 -18.64
N SER A 254 -10.43 14.28 -18.95
CA SER A 254 -9.06 13.82 -19.19
C SER A 254 -8.55 14.27 -20.56
N PRO A 255 -7.25 14.13 -20.88
CA PRO A 255 -6.73 14.41 -22.22
C PRO A 255 -7.45 13.65 -23.36
N TRP A 256 -8.09 12.55 -23.05
CA TRP A 256 -8.87 11.74 -23.99
C TRP A 256 -10.37 12.06 -23.96
N GLY A 257 -10.79 13.17 -23.38
CA GLY A 257 -12.18 13.61 -23.33
C GLY A 257 -13.08 12.85 -22.32
N VAL A 258 -12.53 11.93 -21.53
CA VAL A 258 -13.31 11.20 -20.53
C VAL A 258 -13.57 12.06 -19.29
N GLN A 259 -14.82 12.18 -18.89
CA GLN A 259 -15.22 12.89 -17.67
C GLN A 259 -14.45 12.39 -16.45
N THR A 260 -13.83 13.32 -15.70
CA THR A 260 -13.02 13.00 -14.50
C THR A 260 -13.82 13.01 -13.21
N LYS A 261 -15.00 13.63 -13.20
CA LYS A 261 -15.93 13.67 -12.05
C LYS A 261 -17.23 12.93 -12.39
N GLY A 262 -17.74 12.16 -11.45
CA GLY A 262 -19.05 11.51 -11.52
C GLY A 262 -19.10 10.23 -12.36
N LYS A 263 -18.29 10.07 -13.39
CA LYS A 263 -18.33 8.88 -14.27
C LYS A 263 -17.92 7.60 -13.52
N LYS A 264 -18.79 6.60 -13.55
CA LYS A 264 -18.49 5.26 -13.04
C LYS A 264 -17.60 4.52 -14.05
N THR A 265 -16.34 4.27 -13.68
CA THR A 265 -15.34 3.67 -14.58
C THR A 265 -15.18 2.16 -14.43
N ARG A 266 -15.81 1.53 -13.42
CA ARG A 266 -15.76 0.08 -13.26
C ARG A 266 -16.47 -0.62 -14.40
N LYS A 267 -15.74 -1.50 -15.10
CA LYS A 267 -16.27 -2.31 -16.24
C LYS A 267 -16.37 -3.82 -15.93
N ASN A 268 -15.80 -4.26 -14.82
CA ASN A 268 -15.78 -5.69 -14.47
C ASN A 268 -17.12 -6.14 -13.89
N LYS A 269 -18.03 -6.58 -14.75
CA LYS A 269 -19.36 -7.10 -14.35
C LYS A 269 -19.28 -8.45 -13.63
N ARG A 270 -18.31 -9.28 -13.96
CA ARG A 270 -18.17 -10.65 -13.41
C ARG A 270 -18.12 -10.70 -11.87
N THR A 271 -17.57 -9.70 -11.23
CA THR A 271 -17.43 -9.63 -9.77
C THR A 271 -18.32 -8.59 -9.12
N ASP A 272 -19.32 -8.06 -9.82
CA ASP A 272 -20.28 -7.10 -9.24
C ASP A 272 -21.16 -7.77 -8.19
N GLY A 273 -21.58 -9.02 -8.40
CA GLY A 273 -22.34 -9.81 -7.42
C GLY A 273 -21.60 -10.07 -6.10
N MET A 274 -20.27 -9.91 -6.08
CA MET A 274 -19.47 -9.99 -4.86
C MET A 274 -19.46 -8.67 -4.05
N ILE A 275 -20.00 -7.57 -4.58
CA ILE A 275 -20.05 -6.28 -3.89
C ILE A 275 -21.42 -6.11 -3.27
N VAL A 276 -21.50 -6.27 -1.95
CA VAL A 276 -22.74 -6.10 -1.17
C VAL A 276 -23.12 -4.62 -1.08
N ARG A 277 -22.12 -3.76 -0.78
CA ARG A 277 -22.31 -2.31 -0.67
C ARG A 277 -21.11 -1.58 -1.23
N ARG A 278 -21.33 -0.67 -2.15
CA ARG A 278 -20.27 0.18 -2.71
C ARG A 278 -19.82 1.24 -1.69
N ARG A 279 -18.60 1.76 -1.88
CA ARG A 279 -18.13 2.91 -1.10
C ARG A 279 -19.09 4.09 -1.25
N ARG A 280 -19.30 4.85 -0.18
CA ARG A 280 -20.06 6.09 -0.27
C ARG A 280 -19.30 7.09 -1.14
N SER A 281 -19.97 7.68 -2.12
CA SER A 281 -19.44 8.86 -2.82
C SER A 281 -19.36 10.00 -1.81
N LYS A 282 -18.24 10.71 -1.76
CA LYS A 282 -18.21 12.01 -1.10
C LYS A 282 -19.11 12.93 -1.94
N LYS A 283 -20.17 13.45 -1.34
CA LYS A 283 -20.94 14.56 -1.91
C LYS A 283 -20.07 15.82 -1.95
#